data_d7f63e0f30416eb3faea2b886dda9ed2
#
_entry.id   d7f63e0f30416eb3faea2b886dda9ed2
#
_cell.length_a   1.000
_cell.length_b   1.000
_cell.length_c   1.000
_cell.angle_alpha   90.00
_cell.angle_beta   90.00
_cell.angle_gamma   90.00
#
_symmetry.space_group_name_H-M   'P 1'
#
loop_
_entity.id
_entity.type
_entity.pdbx_description
1 polymer ?
#
loop_
_entity_poly.entity_id
_entity_poly.type
_entity_poly.pdbx_seq_one_letter_code
_entity_poly.pdbx_strand_id
1 'polypeptide(L)'
;MLQLLTVLLINNLAFYESMGVKGWIAFEKTVEYIKKNYPDQFIIADAKRGDIGNTSAMYARTFFEELNIDSVTVAPYMGEDSVTPFLTYEGKWVILLALTSNKGSHDFQLTADPEGERLSKRFFVNLKNGLMIKT
;
A
#
# COMPACT_ATOMS: atom_id res chain seq x y z
N MET A 1 -3.36 11.52 -27.47
CA MET A 1 -4.64 11.36 -26.75
C MET A 1 -4.27 10.92 -25.34
N LEU A 2 -4.33 11.83 -24.34
CA LEU A 2 -4.06 11.47 -22.94
C LEU A 2 -5.17 10.52 -22.51
N GLN A 3 -4.82 9.25 -22.31
CA GLN A 3 -5.69 8.30 -21.63
C GLN A 3 -5.78 8.76 -20.18
N LEU A 4 -6.93 9.26 -19.75
CA LEU A 4 -7.16 9.56 -18.34
C LEU A 4 -7.02 8.25 -17.60
N LEU A 5 -5.94 8.09 -16.85
CA LEU A 5 -5.80 7.00 -15.88
C LEU A 5 -6.85 7.23 -14.79
N THR A 6 -7.98 6.59 -14.90
CA THR A 6 -8.98 6.61 -13.82
C THR A 6 -8.49 5.67 -12.75
N VAL A 7 -7.95 6.22 -11.66
CA VAL A 7 -7.52 5.43 -10.49
C VAL A 7 -8.75 5.09 -9.67
N LEU A 8 -9.07 3.82 -9.54
CA LEU A 8 -10.11 3.37 -8.64
C LEU A 8 -9.49 2.99 -7.28
N LEU A 9 -9.71 3.84 -6.29
CA LEU A 9 -9.47 3.47 -4.90
C LEU A 9 -10.51 2.42 -4.51
N ILE A 10 -10.09 1.17 -4.35
CA ILE A 10 -10.91 0.19 -3.67
C ILE A 10 -11.00 0.64 -2.21
N ASN A 11 -12.23 0.89 -1.77
CA ASN A 11 -12.57 1.34 -0.44
C ASN A 11 -11.71 0.65 0.63
N ASN A 12 -11.38 1.43 1.64
CA ASN A 12 -10.60 1.01 2.79
C ASN A 12 -10.94 -0.42 3.20
N LEU A 13 -9.97 -1.33 3.10
CA LEU A 13 -10.14 -2.76 3.35
C LEU A 13 -10.73 -3.06 4.73
N ALA A 14 -10.52 -2.18 5.70
CA ALA A 14 -11.09 -2.32 7.04
C ALA A 14 -12.63 -2.49 7.04
N PHE A 15 -13.35 -1.88 6.09
CA PHE A 15 -14.79 -2.05 5.98
C PHE A 15 -15.18 -3.47 5.54
N TYR A 16 -14.40 -4.06 4.65
CA TYR A 16 -14.59 -5.45 4.25
C TYR A 16 -14.18 -6.41 5.38
N GLU A 17 -13.03 -6.20 6.00
CA GLU A 17 -12.52 -7.02 7.09
C GLU A 17 -13.46 -7.03 8.30
N SER A 18 -14.12 -5.91 8.59
CA SER A 18 -15.10 -5.80 9.68
C SER A 18 -16.32 -6.72 9.51
N MET A 19 -16.57 -7.18 8.29
CA MET A 19 -17.65 -8.14 7.97
C MET A 19 -17.17 -9.62 8.01
N GLY A 20 -15.93 -9.87 8.43
CA GLY A 20 -15.33 -11.20 8.48
C GLY A 20 -15.24 -11.86 7.09
N VAL A 21 -15.45 -13.18 7.04
CA VAL A 21 -15.32 -13.95 5.77
C VAL A 21 -16.22 -13.42 4.66
N LYS A 22 -17.43 -12.96 4.98
CA LYS A 22 -18.34 -12.40 3.99
C LYS A 22 -17.78 -11.14 3.34
N GLY A 23 -17.07 -10.32 4.11
CA GLY A 23 -16.40 -9.13 3.61
C GLY A 23 -15.25 -9.48 2.66
N TRP A 24 -14.42 -10.46 3.00
CA TRP A 24 -13.37 -10.94 2.11
C TRP A 24 -13.92 -11.48 0.79
N ILE A 25 -14.98 -12.28 0.83
CA ILE A 25 -15.66 -12.76 -0.39
C ILE A 25 -16.21 -11.59 -1.23
N ALA A 26 -16.78 -10.57 -0.58
CA ALA A 26 -17.28 -9.40 -1.28
C ALA A 26 -16.14 -8.59 -1.93
N PHE A 27 -15.01 -8.44 -1.23
CA PHE A 27 -13.83 -7.75 -1.73
C PHE A 27 -13.25 -8.47 -2.97
N GLU A 28 -13.02 -9.78 -2.89
CA GLU A 28 -12.55 -10.60 -4.00
C GLU A 28 -13.47 -10.46 -5.23
N LYS A 29 -14.77 -10.65 -5.07
CA LYS A 29 -15.74 -10.47 -6.16
C LYS A 29 -15.75 -9.06 -6.75
N THR A 30 -15.51 -8.04 -5.93
CA THR A 30 -15.41 -6.66 -6.41
C THR A 30 -14.19 -6.48 -7.30
N VAL A 31 -13.04 -7.00 -6.87
CA VAL A 31 -11.79 -6.96 -7.66
C VAL A 31 -11.96 -7.73 -8.98
N GLU A 32 -12.50 -8.94 -8.93
CA GLU A 32 -12.79 -9.75 -10.13
C GLU A 32 -13.72 -9.04 -11.11
N TYR A 33 -14.79 -8.44 -10.59
CA TYR A 33 -15.74 -7.68 -11.40
C TYR A 33 -15.07 -6.50 -12.12
N ILE A 34 -14.24 -5.74 -11.40
CA ILE A 34 -13.52 -4.60 -11.98
C ILE A 34 -12.55 -5.08 -13.06
N LYS A 35 -11.73 -6.08 -12.77
CA LYS A 35 -10.76 -6.62 -13.74
C LYS A 35 -11.43 -7.17 -15.00
N LYS A 36 -12.57 -7.82 -14.85
CA LYS A 36 -13.33 -8.37 -15.98
C LYS A 36 -13.98 -7.30 -16.85
N ASN A 37 -14.56 -6.26 -16.25
CA ASN A 37 -15.37 -5.28 -16.98
C ASN A 37 -14.61 -4.01 -17.32
N TYR A 38 -13.52 -3.72 -16.59
CA TYR A 38 -12.70 -2.53 -16.71
C TYR A 38 -11.20 -2.90 -16.64
N PRO A 39 -10.66 -3.65 -17.62
CA PRO A 39 -9.32 -4.22 -17.54
C PRO A 39 -8.19 -3.18 -17.44
N ASP A 40 -8.43 -1.97 -17.94
CA ASP A 40 -7.47 -0.86 -17.88
C ASP A 40 -7.53 -0.08 -16.56
N GLN A 41 -8.41 -0.49 -15.63
CA GLN A 41 -8.58 0.20 -14.37
C GLN A 41 -7.51 -0.19 -13.38
N PHE A 42 -6.75 0.80 -12.88
CA PHE A 42 -5.74 0.61 -11.84
C PHE A 42 -6.42 0.47 -10.48
N ILE A 43 -6.14 -0.64 -9.78
CA ILE A 43 -6.78 -0.99 -8.52
C ILE A 43 -5.82 -0.79 -7.35
N ILE A 44 -6.24 0.01 -6.37
CA ILE A 44 -5.49 0.25 -5.13
C ILE A 44 -6.23 -0.39 -3.95
N ALA A 45 -5.58 -1.31 -3.25
CA ALA A 45 -6.05 -1.79 -1.96
C ALA A 45 -5.55 -0.85 -0.84
N ASP A 46 -6.46 -0.09 -0.24
CA ASP A 46 -6.12 0.72 0.93
C ASP A 46 -6.16 -0.16 2.20
N ALA A 47 -5.13 -1.01 2.32
CA ALA A 47 -5.04 -2.08 3.31
C ALA A 47 -4.12 -1.74 4.49
N LYS A 48 -3.25 -0.74 4.33
CA LYS A 48 -2.31 -0.26 5.35
C LYS A 48 -1.52 -1.42 6.01
N ARG A 49 -0.99 -2.32 5.18
CA ARG A 49 -0.21 -3.47 5.65
C ARG A 49 1.21 -3.07 6.00
N GLY A 50 1.84 -3.90 6.80
CA GLY A 50 3.24 -3.78 7.19
C GLY A 50 3.49 -4.75 8.35
N ASP A 51 4.52 -5.58 8.19
CA ASP A 51 4.98 -6.54 9.17
C ASP A 51 6.43 -6.89 8.83
N ILE A 52 7.11 -7.68 9.63
CA ILE A 52 8.49 -8.06 9.35
C ILE A 52 8.60 -9.28 8.44
N GLY A 53 9.60 -9.27 7.55
CA GLY A 53 10.08 -10.42 6.80
C GLY A 53 8.98 -11.28 6.17
N ASN A 54 8.90 -12.54 6.58
CA ASN A 54 7.99 -13.52 5.99
C ASN A 54 6.50 -13.15 6.13
N THR A 55 6.09 -12.50 7.22
CA THR A 55 4.70 -12.08 7.41
C THR A 55 4.34 -11.01 6.39
N SER A 56 5.23 -10.05 6.16
CA SER A 56 5.03 -9.04 5.12
C SER A 56 4.94 -9.65 3.72
N ALA A 57 5.75 -10.70 3.45
CA ALA A 57 5.66 -11.45 2.19
C ALA A 57 4.28 -12.14 2.01
N MET A 58 3.68 -12.66 3.08
CA MET A 58 2.34 -13.26 3.00
C MET A 58 1.27 -12.20 2.71
N TYR A 59 1.39 -11.00 3.27
CA TYR A 59 0.50 -9.89 2.90
C TYR A 59 0.69 -9.48 1.43
N ALA A 60 1.92 -9.36 0.95
CA ALA A 60 2.20 -9.04 -0.44
C ALA A 60 1.59 -10.08 -1.40
N ARG A 61 1.77 -11.37 -1.08
CA ARG A 61 1.18 -12.48 -1.82
C ARG A 61 -0.34 -12.35 -1.92
N THR A 62 -1.03 -12.07 -0.81
CA THR A 62 -2.49 -11.92 -0.79
C THR A 62 -2.98 -10.90 -1.82
N PHE A 63 -2.35 -9.72 -1.88
CA PHE A 63 -2.81 -8.66 -2.76
C PHE A 63 -2.33 -8.80 -4.20
N PHE A 64 -1.09 -9.24 -4.39
CA PHE A 64 -0.46 -9.23 -5.71
C PHE A 64 -0.60 -10.54 -6.47
N GLU A 65 -0.57 -11.69 -5.78
CA GLU A 65 -0.77 -12.99 -6.42
C GLU A 65 -2.23 -13.42 -6.41
N GLU A 66 -2.82 -13.57 -5.21
CA GLU A 66 -4.16 -14.16 -5.08
C GLU A 66 -5.25 -13.23 -5.63
N LEU A 67 -5.21 -11.93 -5.29
CA LEU A 67 -6.19 -10.96 -5.73
C LEU A 67 -5.77 -10.20 -7.00
N ASN A 68 -4.52 -10.34 -7.41
CA ASN A 68 -3.93 -9.65 -8.56
C ASN A 68 -4.20 -8.12 -8.57
N ILE A 69 -4.16 -7.47 -7.42
CA ILE A 69 -4.33 -6.02 -7.26
C ILE A 69 -3.07 -5.30 -7.76
N ASP A 70 -3.22 -4.08 -8.27
CA ASP A 70 -2.12 -3.34 -8.88
C ASP A 70 -1.26 -2.61 -7.87
N SER A 71 -1.87 -2.13 -6.77
CA SER A 71 -1.17 -1.39 -5.72
C SER A 71 -1.75 -1.64 -4.34
N VAL A 72 -0.92 -1.52 -3.31
CA VAL A 72 -1.33 -1.63 -1.90
C VAL A 72 -0.68 -0.54 -1.06
N THR A 73 -1.41 -0.02 -0.08
CA THR A 73 -0.86 0.89 0.92
C THR A 73 -0.11 0.12 2.00
N VAL A 74 1.13 0.56 2.31
CA VAL A 74 2.03 -0.11 3.25
C VAL A 74 2.55 0.88 4.27
N ALA A 75 2.60 0.47 5.54
CA ALA A 75 3.12 1.24 6.64
C ALA A 75 4.61 0.90 6.90
N PRO A 76 5.53 1.86 6.83
CA PRO A 76 6.98 1.61 6.95
C PRO A 76 7.49 1.64 8.39
N TYR A 77 6.63 1.75 9.39
CA TYR A 77 7.03 1.99 10.79
C TYR A 77 8.00 0.94 11.34
N MET A 78 7.87 -0.32 10.90
CA MET A 78 8.77 -1.40 11.34
C MET A 78 10.09 -1.49 10.55
N GLY A 79 10.35 -0.54 9.64
CA GLY A 79 11.61 -0.49 8.89
C GLY A 79 11.51 -1.02 7.46
N GLU A 80 12.66 -1.13 6.80
CA GLU A 80 12.78 -1.50 5.38
C GLU A 80 12.23 -2.91 5.10
N ASP A 81 12.49 -3.85 5.98
CA ASP A 81 12.03 -5.24 5.85
C ASP A 81 10.51 -5.40 5.91
N SER A 82 9.78 -4.38 6.37
CA SER A 82 8.32 -4.34 6.30
C SER A 82 7.79 -3.97 4.92
N VAL A 83 8.59 -3.31 4.09
CA VAL A 83 8.22 -2.78 2.78
C VAL A 83 8.80 -3.60 1.64
N THR A 84 10.07 -4.01 1.76
CA THR A 84 10.82 -4.73 0.73
C THR A 84 10.09 -5.93 0.12
N PRO A 85 9.39 -6.79 0.90
CA PRO A 85 8.68 -7.93 0.32
C PRO A 85 7.60 -7.55 -0.71
N PHE A 86 6.98 -6.39 -0.57
CA PHE A 86 6.00 -5.91 -1.56
C PHE A 86 6.65 -5.43 -2.86
N LEU A 87 7.91 -5.03 -2.82
CA LEU A 87 8.62 -4.46 -3.96
C LEU A 87 9.29 -5.50 -4.87
N THR A 88 9.25 -6.76 -4.46
CA THR A 88 9.75 -7.89 -5.27
C THR A 88 8.84 -8.24 -6.45
N TYR A 89 7.61 -7.71 -6.47
CA TYR A 89 6.62 -8.01 -7.50
C TYR A 89 6.74 -7.06 -8.69
N GLU A 90 7.12 -7.59 -9.83
CA GLU A 90 7.22 -6.82 -11.06
C GLU A 90 5.83 -6.34 -11.53
N GLY A 91 5.75 -5.08 -11.99
CA GLY A 91 4.49 -4.48 -12.45
C GLY A 91 3.49 -4.14 -11.34
N LYS A 92 3.86 -4.29 -10.06
CA LYS A 92 3.05 -3.91 -8.91
C LYS A 92 3.60 -2.67 -8.21
N TRP A 93 2.76 -1.99 -7.46
CA TRP A 93 3.08 -0.71 -6.85
C TRP A 93 2.83 -0.71 -5.35
N VAL A 94 3.62 0.05 -4.62
CA VAL A 94 3.47 0.27 -3.18
C VAL A 94 3.20 1.75 -2.94
N ILE A 95 2.13 2.04 -2.21
CA ILE A 95 1.86 3.38 -1.69
C ILE A 95 2.31 3.41 -0.24
N LEU A 96 3.44 4.10 -0.01
CA LEU A 96 4.01 4.18 1.32
C LEU A 96 3.31 5.23 2.17
N LEU A 97 2.92 4.85 3.39
CA LEU A 97 2.32 5.75 4.36
C LEU A 97 3.40 6.51 5.13
N ALA A 98 3.96 7.54 4.52
CA ALA A 98 5.01 8.36 5.14
C ALA A 98 4.44 9.53 5.94
N LEU A 99 3.41 10.21 5.40
CA LEU A 99 2.68 11.28 6.07
C LEU A 99 1.19 11.12 5.79
N THR A 100 0.39 11.07 6.86
CA THR A 100 -1.05 10.90 6.77
C THR A 100 -1.79 12.20 7.12
N SER A 101 -3.02 12.36 6.62
CA SER A 101 -3.79 13.62 6.72
C SER A 101 -4.52 13.79 8.06
N ASN A 102 -4.55 12.77 8.91
CA ASN A 102 -5.25 12.82 10.19
C ASN A 102 -4.48 13.66 11.22
N LYS A 103 -5.20 14.22 12.18
CA LYS A 103 -4.61 15.08 13.22
C LYS A 103 -3.53 14.37 14.06
N GLY A 104 -3.67 13.07 14.32
CA GLY A 104 -2.70 12.26 15.05
C GLY A 104 -1.34 12.06 14.33
N SER A 105 -1.22 12.46 13.06
CA SER A 105 0.08 12.47 12.37
C SER A 105 1.11 13.35 13.07
N HIS A 106 0.66 14.35 13.82
CA HIS A 106 1.51 15.24 14.60
C HIS A 106 2.21 14.54 15.77
N ASP A 107 1.70 13.44 16.26
CA ASP A 107 2.25 12.75 17.43
C ASP A 107 3.62 12.11 17.12
N PHE A 108 3.83 11.64 15.88
CA PHE A 108 5.06 10.96 15.47
C PHE A 108 5.61 11.46 14.14
N GLN A 109 4.80 11.56 13.10
CA GLN A 109 5.26 11.71 11.72
C GLN A 109 5.93 13.08 11.47
N LEU A 110 5.56 14.10 12.26
CA LEU A 110 6.12 15.45 12.18
C LEU A 110 7.23 15.70 13.21
N THR A 111 7.57 14.72 14.06
CA THR A 111 8.74 14.83 14.93
C THR A 111 9.99 14.97 14.08
N ALA A 112 10.91 15.83 14.53
CA ALA A 112 12.16 16.10 13.84
C ALA A 112 13.35 15.69 14.72
N ASP A 113 14.45 15.34 14.07
CA ASP A 113 15.74 15.15 14.73
C ASP A 113 16.41 16.51 15.08
N PRO A 114 17.59 16.49 15.72
CA PRO A 114 18.34 17.72 16.03
C PRO A 114 18.70 18.55 14.80
N GLU A 115 18.82 17.93 13.63
CA GLU A 115 19.11 18.55 12.34
C GLU A 115 17.85 19.12 11.66
N GLY A 116 16.66 18.89 12.26
CA GLY A 116 15.37 19.37 11.77
C GLY A 116 14.73 18.48 10.69
N GLU A 117 15.26 17.27 10.45
CA GLU A 117 14.66 16.35 9.50
C GLU A 117 13.48 15.60 10.14
N ARG A 118 12.29 15.70 9.51
CA ARG A 118 11.07 15.06 10.00
C ARG A 118 11.09 13.54 9.75
N LEU A 119 10.50 12.78 10.68
CA LEU A 119 10.37 11.32 10.56
C LEU A 119 9.70 10.91 9.23
N SER A 120 8.62 11.59 8.84
CA SER A 120 7.95 11.36 7.55
C SER A 120 8.88 11.50 6.35
N LYS A 121 9.85 12.43 6.39
CA LYS A 121 10.83 12.61 5.33
C LYS A 121 11.88 11.50 5.32
N ARG A 122 12.30 11.01 6.49
CA ARG A 122 13.24 9.88 6.61
C ARG A 122 12.72 8.61 5.96
N PHE A 123 11.43 8.33 6.05
CA PHE A 123 10.83 7.20 5.35
C PHE A 123 11.06 7.26 3.84
N PHE A 124 11.00 8.46 3.24
CA PHE A 124 11.30 8.63 1.82
C PHE A 124 12.79 8.48 1.49
N VAL A 125 13.67 9.03 2.32
CA VAL A 125 15.12 9.03 2.05
C VAL A 125 15.70 7.62 2.19
N ASN A 126 15.34 6.90 3.24
CA ASN A 126 15.83 5.53 3.46
C ASN A 126 15.37 4.58 2.34
N LEU A 127 14.14 4.74 1.87
CA LEU A 127 13.60 3.95 0.77
C LEU A 127 14.23 4.31 -0.58
N LYS A 128 14.61 5.58 -0.83
CA LYS A 128 15.35 5.96 -2.05
C LYS A 128 16.75 5.37 -2.11
N ASN A 129 17.41 5.18 -0.99
CA ASN A 129 18.76 4.64 -0.92
C ASN A 129 18.81 3.11 -1.07
N GLY A 130 17.69 2.41 -0.83
CA GLY A 130 17.57 0.95 -0.98
C GLY A 130 16.57 0.50 -2.05
N LEU A 131 15.75 1.39 -2.58
CA LEU A 131 14.62 1.07 -3.43
C LEU A 131 14.60 1.94 -4.69
N MET A 132 14.60 1.30 -5.85
CA MET A 132 14.15 1.94 -7.07
C MET A 132 12.64 2.20 -6.94
N ILE A 133 12.26 3.43 -6.54
CA ILE A 133 10.94 3.94 -6.88
C ILE A 133 10.95 4.03 -8.39
N LYS A 134 10.26 3.11 -9.08
CA LYS A 134 9.96 3.30 -10.50
C LYS A 134 9.06 4.54 -10.55
N THR A 135 9.65 5.69 -10.90
CA THR A 135 8.94 6.92 -11.26
C THR A 135 8.26 6.75 -12.59
#